data_e4364fdde2059bb9e5cecee4b05e88cb
#
_entry.id   e4364fdde2059bb9e5cecee4b05e88cb
#
_cell.length_a   1.000
_cell.length_b   1.000
_cell.length_c   1.000
_cell.angle_alpha   90.00
_cell.angle_beta   90.00
_cell.angle_gamma   90.00
#
_symmetry.space_group_name_H-M   'P 1'
#
loop_
_entity.id
_entity.type
_entity.pdbx_description
1 polymer ?
#
loop_
_entity_poly.entity_id
_entity_poly.type
_entity_poly.pdbx_seq_one_letter_code
_entity_poly.pdbx_strand_id
1 'polypeptide(L)'
;MIAYSNDIFLADKIHLADNFIKRFLGFMGRKELNNGEGLLLLNTPLIHCFFMRITIDAVYLSKDMKVLGIETLKPWSIGTHFKKTSHVLELKKGTISLKVKVGDTIIFK
;
A
#
# COMPACT_ATOMS: atom_id res chain seq x y z
N MET A 1 9.62 7.56 -5.37
CA MET A 1 10.29 6.25 -5.21
C MET A 1 9.70 5.24 -6.17
N ILE A 2 10.49 4.26 -6.53
CA ILE A 2 10.07 3.14 -7.38
C ILE A 2 9.98 1.90 -6.51
N ALA A 3 8.91 1.13 -6.66
CA ALA A 3 8.69 -0.09 -5.89
C ALA A 3 8.80 -1.32 -6.78
N TYR A 4 9.49 -2.34 -6.26
CA TYR A 4 9.64 -3.65 -6.88
C TYR A 4 9.21 -4.73 -5.91
N SER A 5 8.61 -5.81 -6.41
CA SER A 5 8.45 -7.04 -5.65
C SER A 5 9.54 -8.00 -6.10
N ASN A 6 10.54 -8.20 -5.25
CA ASN A 6 11.80 -8.84 -5.66
C ASN A 6 12.35 -8.08 -6.87
N ASP A 7 12.37 -8.69 -8.06
CA ASP A 7 12.86 -8.05 -9.28
C ASP A 7 11.74 -7.52 -10.19
N ILE A 8 10.49 -7.67 -9.79
CA ILE A 8 9.35 -7.31 -10.62
C ILE A 8 8.93 -5.87 -10.33
N PHE A 9 8.92 -5.02 -11.36
CA PHE A 9 8.47 -3.63 -11.24
C PHE A 9 6.99 -3.57 -10.85
N LEU A 10 6.66 -2.69 -9.92
CA LEU A 10 5.28 -2.46 -9.48
C LEU A 10 4.78 -1.06 -9.85
N ALA A 11 5.49 -0.04 -9.38
CA ALA A 11 5.05 1.34 -9.52
C ALA A 11 6.24 2.28 -9.40
N ASP A 12 6.18 3.44 -10.06
CA ASP A 12 7.31 4.37 -10.14
C ASP A 12 7.04 5.73 -9.49
N LYS A 13 5.84 5.94 -8.96
CA LYS A 13 5.45 7.20 -8.32
C LYS A 13 4.92 6.93 -6.91
N ILE A 14 5.78 6.39 -6.07
CA ILE A 14 5.44 6.08 -4.68
C ILE A 14 5.71 7.31 -3.83
N HIS A 15 4.68 7.81 -3.16
CA HIS A 15 4.77 8.90 -2.19
C HIS A 15 4.93 8.31 -0.79
N LEU A 16 5.66 9.02 0.05
CA LEU A 16 5.93 8.58 1.42
C LEU A 16 4.99 9.28 2.39
N ALA A 17 4.32 8.50 3.23
CA ALA A 17 3.50 9.01 4.34
C ALA A 17 4.20 8.63 5.65
N ASP A 18 5.07 9.52 6.13
CA ASP A 18 5.95 9.28 7.26
C ASP A 18 5.59 10.07 8.52
N ASN A 19 4.50 10.82 8.51
CA ASN A 19 4.01 11.52 9.69
C ASN A 19 2.52 11.27 9.88
N PHE A 20 2.00 11.64 11.06
CA PHE A 20 0.62 11.37 11.44
C PHE A 20 -0.40 11.93 10.43
N ILE A 21 -0.21 13.16 10.00
CA ILE A 21 -1.16 13.80 9.09
C ILE A 21 -1.17 13.12 7.73
N LYS A 22 0.00 12.85 7.17
CA LYS A 22 0.12 12.16 5.88
C LYS A 22 -0.48 10.76 5.93
N ARG A 23 -0.23 10.01 7.03
CA ARG A 23 -0.79 8.67 7.21
C ARG A 23 -2.30 8.70 7.36
N PHE A 24 -2.82 9.68 8.11
CA PHE A 24 -4.25 9.82 8.32
C PHE A 24 -4.99 10.16 7.03
N LEU A 25 -4.44 11.12 6.26
CA LEU A 25 -5.09 11.56 5.03
C LEU A 25 -4.99 10.50 3.91
N GLY A 26 -3.83 9.86 3.77
CA GLY A 26 -3.64 8.85 2.73
C GLY A 26 -4.12 9.34 1.36
N PHE A 27 -4.99 8.57 0.74
CA PHE A 27 -5.63 8.91 -0.54
C PHE A 27 -7.03 9.50 -0.37
N MET A 28 -7.38 10.00 0.81
CA MET A 28 -8.70 10.57 1.06
C MET A 28 -9.01 11.67 0.05
N GLY A 29 -10.25 11.65 -0.46
CA GLY A 29 -10.71 12.66 -1.41
C GLY A 29 -10.24 12.49 -2.85
N ARG A 30 -9.30 11.59 -3.11
CA ARG A 30 -8.87 11.32 -4.49
C ARG A 30 -9.98 10.58 -5.24
N LYS A 31 -10.20 10.97 -6.50
CA LYS A 31 -11.20 10.33 -7.36
C LYS A 31 -10.63 9.15 -8.13
N GLU A 32 -9.33 9.17 -8.38
CA GLU A 32 -8.63 8.10 -9.08
C GLU A 32 -7.13 8.17 -8.78
N LEU A 33 -6.42 7.09 -9.05
CA LEU A 33 -4.97 7.05 -9.02
C LEU A 33 -4.44 6.91 -10.44
N ASN A 34 -3.35 7.59 -10.72
CA ASN A 34 -2.65 7.44 -11.99
C ASN A 34 -1.88 6.12 -12.02
N ASN A 35 -1.59 5.64 -13.22
CA ASN A 35 -0.74 4.46 -13.37
C ASN A 35 0.61 4.71 -12.72
N GLY A 36 1.09 3.76 -11.94
CA GLY A 36 2.36 3.85 -11.24
C GLY A 36 2.32 4.63 -9.94
N GLU A 37 1.19 5.20 -9.56
CA GLU A 37 1.05 5.97 -8.33
C GLU A 37 0.77 5.05 -7.14
N GLY A 38 1.39 5.37 -6.01
CA GLY A 38 1.18 4.64 -4.77
C GLY A 38 1.57 5.45 -3.56
N LEU A 39 1.31 4.88 -2.38
CA LEU A 39 1.58 5.53 -1.11
C LEU A 39 2.16 4.50 -0.15
N LEU A 40 3.34 4.78 0.39
CA LEU A 40 3.94 3.96 1.44
C LEU A 40 3.70 4.62 2.79
N LEU A 41 2.86 3.97 3.61
CA LEU A 41 2.56 4.42 4.96
C LEU A 41 3.52 3.72 5.93
N LEU A 42 4.44 4.50 6.48
CA LEU A 42 5.41 3.98 7.45
C LEU A 42 4.82 3.94 8.85
N ASN A 43 5.22 2.92 9.61
CA ASN A 43 4.80 2.75 11.01
C ASN A 43 3.28 2.75 11.16
N THR A 44 2.62 2.03 10.26
CA THR A 44 1.16 1.96 10.19
C THR A 44 0.75 0.49 10.21
N PRO A 45 0.27 -0.03 11.35
CA PRO A 45 -0.08 -1.46 11.46
C PRO A 45 -1.47 -1.80 10.92
N LEU A 46 -2.31 -0.80 10.71
CA LEU A 46 -3.70 -0.98 10.28
C LEU A 46 -4.13 0.23 9.46
N ILE A 47 -4.93 0.01 8.43
CA ILE A 47 -5.42 1.10 7.57
C ILE A 47 -6.94 1.07 7.48
N HIS A 48 -7.51 2.21 7.09
CA HIS A 48 -8.92 2.33 6.75
C HIS A 48 -9.06 3.08 5.43
N CYS A 49 -10.20 2.86 4.78
CA CYS A 49 -10.54 3.55 3.54
C CYS A 49 -11.74 4.49 3.71
N PHE A 50 -11.88 5.05 4.92
CA PHE A 50 -12.92 6.03 5.21
C PHE A 50 -12.68 7.30 4.40
N PHE A 51 -13.73 7.86 3.85
CA PHE A 51 -13.68 9.06 2.99
C PHE A 51 -12.90 8.88 1.69
N MET A 52 -12.53 7.65 1.34
CA MET A 52 -11.93 7.35 0.05
C MET A 52 -13.01 7.15 -1.00
N ARG A 53 -12.67 7.47 -2.24
CA ARG A 53 -13.55 7.29 -3.40
C ARG A 53 -13.05 6.20 -4.35
N ILE A 54 -11.90 5.64 -4.05
CA ILE A 54 -11.23 4.68 -4.93
C ILE A 54 -11.03 3.36 -4.21
N THR A 55 -10.99 2.30 -4.98
CA THR A 55 -10.57 0.97 -4.52
C THR A 55 -9.06 0.87 -4.68
N ILE A 56 -8.38 0.33 -3.70
CA ILE A 56 -6.93 0.22 -3.70
C ILE A 56 -6.49 -1.23 -3.46
N ASP A 57 -5.29 -1.54 -3.92
CA ASP A 57 -4.58 -2.74 -3.48
C ASP A 57 -3.71 -2.35 -2.29
N ALA A 58 -3.77 -3.14 -1.22
CA ALA A 58 -2.97 -2.94 -0.03
C ALA A 58 -1.99 -4.09 0.15
N VAL A 59 -0.73 -3.76 0.37
CA VAL A 59 0.34 -4.71 0.64
C VAL A 59 0.84 -4.44 2.05
N TYR A 60 0.67 -5.40 2.94
CA TYR A 60 1.05 -5.29 4.35
C TYR A 60 2.46 -5.80 4.54
N LEU A 61 3.32 -4.99 5.12
CA LEU A 61 4.76 -5.22 5.17
C LEU A 61 5.26 -5.32 6.61
N SER A 62 6.18 -6.25 6.84
CA SER A 62 6.95 -6.31 8.08
C SER A 62 7.94 -5.14 8.14
N LYS A 63 8.62 -5.01 9.28
CA LYS A 63 9.67 -4.00 9.42
C LYS A 63 10.79 -4.15 8.38
N ASP A 64 10.98 -5.36 7.86
CA ASP A 64 12.00 -5.66 6.85
C ASP A 64 11.45 -5.63 5.43
N MET A 65 10.25 -5.07 5.25
CA MET A 65 9.57 -4.94 3.95
C MET A 65 9.19 -6.27 3.30
N LYS A 66 8.99 -7.31 4.11
CA LYS A 66 8.45 -8.58 3.61
C LYS A 66 6.94 -8.52 3.61
N VAL A 67 6.35 -9.08 2.56
CA VAL A 67 4.89 -9.12 2.38
C VAL A 67 4.28 -10.12 3.35
N LEU A 68 3.44 -9.62 4.25
CA LEU A 68 2.72 -10.42 5.24
C LEU A 68 1.30 -10.73 4.77
N GLY A 69 0.71 -9.88 3.96
CA GLY A 69 -0.62 -10.04 3.43
C GLY A 69 -0.89 -9.07 2.31
N ILE A 70 -1.87 -9.39 1.49
CA ILE A 70 -2.33 -8.54 0.40
C ILE A 70 -3.85 -8.60 0.35
N GLU A 71 -4.49 -7.48 -0.01
CA GLU A 71 -5.93 -7.46 -0.23
C GLU A 71 -6.33 -6.25 -1.06
N THR A 72 -7.52 -6.33 -1.63
CA THR A 72 -8.12 -5.19 -2.33
C THR A 72 -9.19 -4.60 -1.43
N LEU A 73 -9.13 -3.30 -1.17
CA LEU A 73 -10.03 -2.61 -0.26
C LEU A 73 -10.90 -1.62 -1.01
N LYS A 74 -12.21 -1.72 -0.78
CA LYS A 74 -13.19 -0.77 -1.32
C LYS A 74 -13.27 0.47 -0.44
N PRO A 75 -13.80 1.59 -0.95
CA PRO A 75 -14.07 2.76 -0.13
C PRO A 75 -14.88 2.41 1.12
N TRP A 76 -14.60 3.12 2.21
CA TRP A 76 -15.29 2.97 3.51
C TRP A 76 -15.08 1.63 4.21
N SER A 77 -14.08 0.88 3.81
CA SER A 77 -13.74 -0.38 4.48
C SER A 77 -12.56 -0.19 5.44
N ILE A 78 -12.35 -1.19 6.29
CA ILE A 78 -11.20 -1.26 7.20
C ILE A 78 -10.33 -2.40 6.72
N GLY A 79 -9.01 -2.17 6.66
CA GLY A 79 -8.06 -3.20 6.28
C GLY A 79 -7.97 -4.31 7.31
N THR A 80 -7.61 -5.50 6.85
CA THR A 80 -7.36 -6.63 7.73
C THR A 80 -6.11 -6.37 8.57
N HIS A 81 -6.15 -6.77 9.84
CA HIS A 81 -4.98 -6.69 10.70
C HIS A 81 -4.13 -7.96 10.50
N PHE A 82 -3.02 -7.80 9.79
CA PHE A 82 -2.03 -8.87 9.67
C PHE A 82 -0.99 -8.71 10.78
N LYS A 83 -0.78 -9.76 11.57
CA LYS A 83 0.15 -9.74 12.69
C LYS A 83 1.55 -9.32 12.23
N LYS A 84 2.24 -8.49 13.02
CA LYS A 84 3.59 -7.97 12.75
C LYS A 84 3.67 -6.97 11.60
N THR A 85 2.56 -6.44 11.12
CA THR A 85 2.57 -5.37 10.13
C THR A 85 3.19 -4.11 10.72
N SER A 86 4.17 -3.57 10.02
CA SER A 86 4.82 -2.30 10.38
C SER A 86 4.50 -1.20 9.39
N HIS A 87 4.38 -1.55 8.11
CA HIS A 87 4.16 -0.57 7.04
C HIS A 87 3.11 -1.11 6.07
N VAL A 88 2.46 -0.20 5.35
CA VAL A 88 1.46 -0.58 4.34
C VAL A 88 1.75 0.17 3.04
N LEU A 89 1.80 -0.56 1.95
CA LEU A 89 1.92 0.03 0.62
C LEU A 89 0.55 0.00 -0.05
N GLU A 90 0.01 1.16 -0.37
CA GLU A 90 -1.26 1.31 -1.09
C GLU A 90 -0.97 1.61 -2.56
N LEU A 91 -1.59 0.85 -3.44
CA LEU A 91 -1.39 0.95 -4.87
C LEU A 91 -2.72 1.01 -5.60
N LYS A 92 -2.68 1.45 -6.85
CA LYS A 92 -3.86 1.41 -7.72
C LYS A 92 -4.34 -0.02 -7.86
N LYS A 93 -5.66 -0.22 -7.81
CA LYS A 93 -6.27 -1.53 -8.00
C LYS A 93 -5.73 -2.22 -9.24
N GLY A 94 -5.35 -3.48 -9.09
CA GLY A 94 -4.82 -4.31 -10.17
C GLY A 94 -3.30 -4.28 -10.32
N THR A 95 -2.61 -3.37 -9.62
CA THR A 95 -1.15 -3.24 -9.72
C THR A 95 -0.43 -4.51 -9.25
N ILE A 96 -0.93 -5.15 -8.18
CA ILE A 96 -0.27 -6.31 -7.58
C ILE A 96 -0.65 -7.64 -8.23
N SER A 97 -1.58 -7.64 -9.17
CA SER A 97 -2.08 -8.87 -9.78
C SER A 97 -0.95 -9.72 -10.35
N LEU A 98 -0.78 -10.95 -9.83
CA LEU A 98 0.24 -11.92 -10.21
C LEU A 98 1.69 -11.45 -10.02
N LYS A 99 1.90 -10.28 -9.42
CA LYS A 99 3.24 -9.70 -9.23
C LYS A 99 3.71 -9.77 -7.78
N VAL A 100 2.78 -9.84 -6.84
CA VAL A 100 3.10 -9.83 -5.41
C VAL A 100 2.44 -11.00 -4.72
N LYS A 101 3.20 -11.69 -3.86
CA LYS A 101 2.68 -12.76 -3.00
C LYS A 101 3.31 -12.67 -1.63
N VAL A 102 2.61 -13.26 -0.65
CA VAL A 102 3.11 -13.34 0.72
C VAL A 102 4.51 -13.98 0.72
N GLY A 103 5.43 -13.35 1.44
CA GLY A 103 6.82 -13.78 1.51
C GLY A 103 7.76 -13.04 0.58
N ASP A 104 7.24 -12.33 -0.41
CA ASP A 104 8.07 -11.49 -1.27
C ASP A 104 8.67 -10.33 -0.47
N THR A 105 9.77 -9.78 -0.96
CA THR A 105 10.38 -8.57 -0.39
C THR A 105 10.09 -7.40 -1.32
N ILE A 106 9.53 -6.33 -0.77
CA ILE A 106 9.29 -5.11 -1.53
C ILE A 106 10.54 -4.23 -1.40
N ILE A 107 11.07 -3.83 -2.54
CA ILE A 107 12.30 -3.02 -2.63
C ILE A 107 11.94 -1.65 -3.18
N PHE A 108 12.36 -0.60 -2.47
CA PHE A 108 12.14 0.79 -2.88
C PHE A 108 13.46 1.41 -3.33
N LYS A 109 13.39 2.12 -4.45
CA LYS A 109 14.59 2.80 -5.00
C LYS A 109 14.31 4.26 -5.33
#